data_a8152c83387be5359a75ef5604aa24b2
#
_entry.id   a8152c83387be5359a75ef5604aa24b2
#
_cell.length_a   1.000
_cell.length_b   1.000
_cell.length_c   1.000
_cell.angle_alpha   90.00
_cell.angle_beta   90.00
_cell.angle_gamma   90.00
#
_symmetry.space_group_name_H-M   'P 1'
#
loop_
_entity.id
_entity.type
_entity.pdbx_description
1 polymer ?
#
loop_
_entity_poly.entity_id
_entity_poly.type
_entity_poly.pdbx_seq_one_letter_code
_entity_poly.pdbx_strand_id
1 'polypeptide(L)'
;MEEKFNNATPQRPAGSRALDGQMVPVDLPNFIKEIKNETSYHENGKNAITVFKSEHTTLTLVALKKGEKIQSGTEEGHLLMNLYVIEGDLSFSAKEKEQYLSVGQLLNYHYDYPFQAIAHAECVCLLTVIK
;
A
#
# COMPACT_ATOMS: atom_id res chain seq x y z
N MET A 1 18.23 -7.49 -15.15
CA MET A 1 16.96 -7.35 -14.40
C MET A 1 15.88 -8.21 -15.04
N GLU A 2 15.20 -8.97 -14.26
CA GLU A 2 14.12 -9.84 -14.71
C GLU A 2 12.78 -9.07 -14.70
N GLU A 3 12.05 -9.14 -15.80
CA GLU A 3 10.73 -8.51 -15.89
C GLU A 3 9.68 -9.40 -15.23
N LYS A 4 8.74 -8.76 -14.52
CA LYS A 4 7.63 -9.45 -13.83
C LYS A 4 6.31 -8.83 -14.22
N PHE A 5 5.29 -9.67 -14.37
CA PHE A 5 3.94 -9.26 -14.73
C PHE A 5 2.92 -9.94 -13.83
N ASN A 6 1.82 -9.23 -13.54
CA ASN A 6 0.64 -9.84 -12.94
C ASN A 6 -0.30 -10.29 -14.05
N ASN A 7 -0.87 -11.48 -13.87
CA ASN A 7 -1.88 -11.99 -14.78
C ASN A 7 -3.27 -11.46 -14.40
N ALA A 8 -4.20 -11.53 -15.35
CA ALA A 8 -5.61 -11.23 -15.09
C ALA A 8 -6.15 -12.17 -14.00
N THR A 9 -7.04 -11.64 -13.16
CA THR A 9 -7.72 -12.39 -12.11
C THR A 9 -9.23 -12.12 -12.20
N PRO A 10 -10.07 -12.89 -11.50
CA PRO A 10 -11.51 -12.58 -11.46
C PRO A 10 -11.81 -11.17 -10.96
N GLN A 11 -11.03 -10.66 -10.02
CA GLN A 11 -11.18 -9.29 -9.50
C GLN A 11 -10.66 -8.25 -10.50
N ARG A 12 -9.62 -8.58 -11.27
CA ARG A 12 -8.99 -7.69 -12.24
C ARG A 12 -8.86 -8.41 -13.58
N PRO A 13 -9.99 -8.56 -14.32
CA PRO A 13 -9.98 -9.34 -15.57
C PRO A 13 -9.35 -8.60 -16.74
N ALA A 14 -9.09 -7.32 -16.62
CA ALA A 14 -8.64 -6.46 -17.73
C ALA A 14 -7.23 -6.76 -18.22
N GLY A 15 -6.53 -7.71 -17.62
CA GLY A 15 -5.28 -8.17 -18.14
C GLY A 15 -4.09 -8.02 -17.22
N SER A 16 -2.93 -8.39 -17.72
CA SER A 16 -1.67 -8.34 -17.01
C SER A 16 -1.09 -6.93 -17.01
N ARG A 17 -0.25 -6.66 -16.02
CA ARG A 17 0.54 -5.44 -15.95
C ARG A 17 1.96 -5.76 -15.51
N ALA A 18 2.92 -4.93 -15.89
CA ALA A 18 4.30 -5.09 -15.47
C ALA A 18 4.43 -4.81 -13.97
N LEU A 19 5.13 -5.67 -13.24
CA LEU A 19 5.47 -5.47 -11.83
C LEU A 19 6.93 -5.09 -11.65
N ASP A 20 7.80 -5.58 -12.51
CA ASP A 20 9.23 -5.27 -12.48
C ASP A 20 9.77 -5.25 -13.89
N GLY A 21 10.86 -4.53 -14.09
CA GLY A 21 11.55 -4.38 -15.35
C GLY A 21 12.52 -3.22 -15.27
N GLN A 22 13.23 -2.96 -16.36
CA GLN A 22 14.18 -1.85 -16.39
C GLN A 22 13.52 -0.50 -16.13
N MET A 23 12.32 -0.32 -16.67
CA MET A 23 11.51 0.89 -16.46
C MET A 23 10.05 0.47 -16.34
N VAL A 24 9.44 0.77 -15.19
CA VAL A 24 8.04 0.44 -14.93
C VAL A 24 7.31 1.73 -14.52
N PRO A 25 6.61 2.38 -15.46
CA PRO A 25 5.80 3.54 -15.09
C PRO A 25 4.58 3.10 -14.29
N VAL A 26 4.23 3.88 -13.29
CA VAL A 26 3.07 3.59 -12.44
C VAL A 26 2.15 4.82 -12.46
N ASP A 27 0.96 4.64 -13.02
CA ASP A 27 -0.07 5.68 -13.07
C ASP A 27 -0.90 5.60 -11.80
N LEU A 28 -0.44 6.26 -10.73
CA LEU A 28 -1.12 6.20 -9.44
C LEU A 28 -2.57 6.69 -9.51
N PRO A 29 -2.89 7.82 -10.16
CA PRO A 29 -4.30 8.23 -10.25
C PRO A 29 -5.20 7.18 -10.87
N ASN A 30 -4.74 6.48 -11.89
CA ASN A 30 -5.51 5.42 -12.52
C ASN A 30 -5.70 4.21 -11.60
N PHE A 31 -4.65 3.81 -10.91
CA PHE A 31 -4.73 2.70 -9.95
C PHE A 31 -5.64 3.04 -8.77
N ILE A 32 -5.60 4.28 -8.28
CA ILE A 32 -6.50 4.73 -7.20
C ILE A 32 -7.96 4.58 -7.63
N LYS A 33 -8.26 5.04 -8.83
CA LYS A 33 -9.62 4.93 -9.39
C LYS A 33 -10.04 3.47 -9.51
N GLU A 34 -9.15 2.61 -9.98
CA GLU A 34 -9.40 1.19 -10.15
C GLU A 34 -9.74 0.51 -8.82
N ILE A 35 -8.87 0.67 -7.81
CA ILE A 35 -9.10 -0.02 -6.53
C ILE A 35 -10.31 0.50 -5.78
N LYS A 36 -10.67 1.76 -5.95
CA LYS A 36 -11.88 2.32 -5.33
C LYS A 36 -13.17 1.83 -6.00
N ASN A 37 -13.09 1.40 -7.25
CA ASN A 37 -14.24 0.88 -7.99
C ASN A 37 -14.43 -0.63 -7.82
N GLU A 38 -13.46 -1.33 -7.24
CA GLU A 38 -13.55 -2.77 -7.07
C GLU A 38 -14.45 -3.15 -5.89
N THR A 39 -15.05 -4.33 -5.99
CA THR A 39 -15.97 -4.89 -4.98
C THR A 39 -15.34 -4.91 -3.59
N SER A 40 -14.06 -5.24 -3.49
CA SER A 40 -13.34 -5.31 -2.22
C SER A 40 -13.42 -4.00 -1.43
N TYR A 41 -13.28 -2.86 -2.12
CA TYR A 41 -13.39 -1.56 -1.47
C TYR A 41 -14.81 -1.28 -0.99
N HIS A 42 -15.81 -1.58 -1.83
CA HIS A 42 -17.21 -1.31 -1.51
C HIS A 42 -17.74 -2.21 -0.38
N GLU A 43 -17.37 -3.47 -0.39
CA GLU A 43 -17.89 -4.43 0.59
C GLU A 43 -17.08 -4.49 1.89
N ASN A 44 -15.75 -4.39 1.79
CA ASN A 44 -14.86 -4.56 2.94
C ASN A 44 -14.31 -3.25 3.48
N GLY A 45 -14.49 -2.15 2.77
CA GLY A 45 -13.99 -0.85 3.21
C GLY A 45 -12.50 -0.64 2.96
N LYS A 46 -11.82 -1.61 2.37
CA LYS A 46 -10.41 -1.50 2.02
C LYS A 46 -10.06 -2.34 0.81
N ASN A 47 -9.05 -1.90 0.08
CA ASN A 47 -8.52 -2.61 -1.07
C ASN A 47 -7.08 -2.19 -1.28
N ALA A 48 -6.32 -3.05 -1.92
CA ALA A 48 -4.91 -2.81 -2.18
C ALA A 48 -4.50 -3.40 -3.52
N ILE A 49 -3.47 -2.82 -4.11
CA ILE A 49 -2.88 -3.34 -5.33
C ILE A 49 -1.37 -3.16 -5.28
N THR A 50 -0.63 -4.23 -5.57
CA THR A 50 0.81 -4.14 -5.73
C THR A 50 1.11 -3.50 -7.07
N VAL A 51 1.79 -2.35 -7.06
CA VAL A 51 2.10 -1.58 -8.28
C VAL A 51 3.52 -1.78 -8.76
N PHE A 52 4.41 -2.27 -7.89
CA PHE A 52 5.77 -2.62 -8.24
C PHE A 52 6.27 -3.69 -7.28
N LYS A 53 6.99 -4.68 -7.81
CA LYS A 53 7.57 -5.73 -6.97
C LYS A 53 8.87 -6.21 -7.58
N SER A 54 9.97 -5.90 -6.90
CA SER A 54 11.31 -6.34 -7.26
C SER A 54 11.83 -7.32 -6.20
N GLU A 55 13.08 -7.73 -6.32
CA GLU A 55 13.70 -8.69 -5.40
C GLU A 55 13.67 -8.21 -3.94
N HIS A 56 13.96 -6.93 -3.72
CA HIS A 56 14.08 -6.35 -2.38
C HIS A 56 13.05 -5.27 -2.08
N THR A 57 12.22 -4.88 -3.04
CA THR A 57 11.31 -3.74 -2.88
C THR A 57 9.92 -4.09 -3.37
N THR A 58 8.93 -3.78 -2.55
CA THR A 58 7.51 -3.93 -2.92
C THR A 58 6.80 -2.62 -2.66
N LEU A 59 6.07 -2.12 -3.66
CA LEU A 59 5.21 -0.95 -3.55
C LEU A 59 3.75 -1.37 -3.66
N THR A 60 2.97 -1.04 -2.63
CA THR A 60 1.54 -1.38 -2.57
C THR A 60 0.74 -0.11 -2.36
N LEU A 61 -0.24 0.10 -3.23
CA LEU A 61 -1.19 1.19 -3.10
C LEU A 61 -2.39 0.67 -2.31
N VAL A 62 -2.78 1.39 -1.26
CA VAL A 62 -3.84 0.96 -0.34
C VAL A 62 -4.89 2.06 -0.23
N ALA A 63 -6.16 1.67 -0.38
CA ALA A 63 -7.31 2.55 -0.15
C ALA A 63 -8.10 2.05 1.06
N LEU A 64 -8.39 2.96 1.97
CA LEU A 64 -9.08 2.66 3.23
C LEU A 64 -10.25 3.61 3.40
N LYS A 65 -11.42 3.09 3.75
CA LYS A 65 -12.52 3.92 4.25
C LYS A 65 -12.23 4.29 5.70
N LYS A 66 -12.93 5.32 6.18
CA LYS A 66 -12.79 5.77 7.57
C LYS A 66 -12.95 4.61 8.54
N GLY A 67 -12.01 4.49 9.47
CA GLY A 67 -12.01 3.46 10.50
C GLY A 67 -11.32 2.16 10.11
N GLU A 68 -11.04 1.97 8.83
CA GLU A 68 -10.31 0.79 8.36
C GLU A 68 -8.82 0.94 8.65
N LYS A 69 -8.13 -0.19 8.72
CA LYS A 69 -6.74 -0.20 9.16
C LYS A 69 -5.85 -1.13 8.34
N ILE A 70 -4.57 -0.81 8.37
CA ILE A 70 -3.50 -1.70 7.92
C ILE A 70 -2.83 -2.22 9.18
N GLN A 71 -2.67 -3.54 9.30
CA GLN A 71 -1.93 -4.16 10.39
C GLN A 71 -0.76 -4.95 9.82
N SER A 72 0.35 -4.89 10.53
CA SER A 72 1.50 -5.72 10.16
C SER A 72 1.21 -7.18 10.49
N GLY A 73 1.73 -8.07 9.64
CA GLY A 73 1.76 -9.49 9.93
C GLY A 73 2.97 -9.86 10.77
N THR A 74 3.28 -11.16 10.79
CA THR A 74 4.48 -11.68 11.44
C THR A 74 5.61 -11.70 10.41
N GLU A 75 6.22 -10.53 10.19
CA GLU A 75 7.36 -10.41 9.28
C GLU A 75 8.63 -10.82 9.99
N GLU A 76 9.49 -11.54 9.28
CA GLU A 76 10.80 -11.92 9.79
C GLU A 76 11.89 -11.09 9.14
N GLY A 77 12.94 -10.80 9.90
CA GLY A 77 14.09 -10.06 9.43
C GLY A 77 13.91 -8.56 9.57
N HIS A 78 14.98 -7.84 9.25
CA HIS A 78 14.98 -6.38 9.32
C HIS A 78 14.40 -5.80 8.03
N LEU A 79 13.28 -5.12 8.15
CA LEU A 79 12.63 -4.44 7.03
C LEU A 79 12.67 -2.94 7.25
N LEU A 80 12.82 -2.23 6.16
CA LEU A 80 12.58 -0.79 6.13
C LEU A 80 11.30 -0.56 5.34
N MET A 81 10.40 0.22 5.90
CA MET A 81 9.19 0.58 5.17
C MET A 81 8.98 2.08 5.21
N ASN A 82 8.29 2.58 4.19
CA ASN A 82 7.77 3.92 4.27
C ASN A 82 6.31 3.92 3.84
N LEU A 83 5.59 4.89 4.37
CA LEU A 83 4.17 5.08 4.11
C LEU A 83 3.95 6.53 3.74
N TYR A 84 3.44 6.75 2.53
CA TYR A 84 3.18 8.07 1.98
C TYR A 84 1.68 8.28 1.82
N VAL A 85 1.14 9.33 2.43
CA VAL A 85 -0.30 9.63 2.36
C VAL A 85 -0.59 10.47 1.12
N ILE A 86 -1.43 9.93 0.25
CA ILE A 86 -1.84 10.58 -1.00
C ILE A 86 -3.18 11.30 -0.82
N GLU A 87 -4.14 10.68 -0.09
CA GLU A 87 -5.45 11.25 0.21
C GLU A 87 -5.81 10.93 1.66
N GLY A 88 -6.51 11.86 2.30
CA GLY A 88 -7.00 11.64 3.65
C GLY A 88 -5.94 11.78 4.73
N ASP A 89 -6.14 11.10 5.83
CA ASP A 89 -5.23 11.11 6.97
C ASP A 89 -5.35 9.82 7.77
N LEU A 90 -4.29 9.50 8.49
CA LEU A 90 -4.25 8.29 9.31
C LEU A 90 -3.36 8.46 10.53
N SER A 91 -3.51 7.58 11.51
CA SER A 91 -2.60 7.45 12.64
C SER A 91 -1.82 6.15 12.50
N PHE A 92 -0.51 6.25 12.60
CA PHE A 92 0.41 5.11 12.59
C PHE A 92 0.89 4.89 14.02
N SER A 93 0.76 3.68 14.53
CA SER A 93 1.23 3.34 15.86
C SER A 93 2.06 2.07 15.87
N ALA A 94 3.14 2.09 16.65
CA ALA A 94 4.01 0.93 16.85
C ALA A 94 4.54 1.01 18.27
N LYS A 95 4.34 -0.07 19.04
CA LYS A 95 4.71 -0.12 20.45
C LYS A 95 4.00 1.01 21.22
N GLU A 96 4.75 1.96 21.79
CA GLU A 96 4.18 3.07 22.57
C GLU A 96 4.21 4.40 21.81
N LYS A 97 4.60 4.36 20.52
CA LYS A 97 4.72 5.57 19.70
C LYS A 97 3.56 5.66 18.73
N GLU A 98 3.08 6.87 18.53
CA GLU A 98 2.03 7.17 17.56
C GLU A 98 2.45 8.38 16.74
N GLN A 99 2.17 8.31 15.44
CA GLN A 99 2.46 9.39 14.50
C GLN A 99 1.23 9.66 13.65
N TYR A 100 0.76 10.89 13.65
CA TYR A 100 -0.35 11.32 12.81
C TYR A 100 0.19 11.78 11.46
N LEU A 101 -0.42 11.31 10.37
CA LEU A 101 0.01 11.63 9.01
C LEU A 101 -1.15 12.15 8.18
N SER A 102 -0.93 13.22 7.44
CA SER A 102 -1.88 13.79 6.50
C SER A 102 -1.28 13.84 5.09
N VAL A 103 -2.07 14.33 4.13
CA VAL A 103 -1.70 14.36 2.72
C VAL A 103 -0.31 14.97 2.52
N GLY A 104 0.52 14.28 1.74
CA GLY A 104 1.87 14.72 1.40
C GLY A 104 2.93 14.34 2.43
N GLN A 105 2.55 13.73 3.55
CA GLN A 105 3.51 13.33 4.57
C GLN A 105 3.97 11.90 4.36
N LEU A 106 5.24 11.65 4.62
CA LEU A 106 5.91 10.37 4.45
C LEU A 106 6.51 9.95 5.79
N LEU A 107 6.18 8.74 6.23
CA LEU A 107 6.78 8.14 7.42
C LEU A 107 7.78 7.07 6.98
N ASN A 108 8.98 7.12 7.55
CA ASN A 108 9.95 6.05 7.41
C ASN A 108 9.99 5.25 8.70
N TYR A 109 9.92 3.94 8.62
CA TYR A 109 9.83 3.07 9.78
C TYR A 109 10.77 1.87 9.63
N HIS A 110 11.66 1.70 10.62
CA HIS A 110 12.42 0.47 10.76
C HIS A 110 11.50 -0.53 11.47
N TYR A 111 11.20 -1.62 10.78
CA TYR A 111 10.18 -2.58 11.22
C TYR A 111 10.75 -3.47 12.33
N ASP A 112 10.88 -2.90 13.53
CA ASP A 112 11.37 -3.62 14.71
C ASP A 112 10.21 -4.17 15.55
N TYR A 113 9.03 -3.56 15.43
CA TYR A 113 7.83 -3.94 16.18
C TYR A 113 6.62 -3.95 15.27
N PRO A 114 5.60 -4.76 15.60
CA PRO A 114 4.33 -4.70 14.87
C PRO A 114 3.74 -3.30 14.87
N PHE A 115 3.09 -2.94 13.78
CA PHE A 115 2.47 -1.62 13.63
C PHE A 115 1.01 -1.74 13.24
N GLN A 116 0.29 -0.64 13.40
CA GLN A 116 -1.08 -0.46 12.96
C GLN A 116 -1.26 0.95 12.42
N ALA A 117 -1.93 1.08 11.29
CA ALA A 117 -2.30 2.38 10.73
C ALA A 117 -3.81 2.42 10.57
N ILE A 118 -4.46 3.43 11.18
CA ILE A 118 -5.92 3.57 11.16
C ILE A 118 -6.29 4.84 10.42
N ALA A 119 -7.18 4.70 9.43
CA ALA A 119 -7.67 5.83 8.64
C ALA A 119 -8.72 6.63 9.42
N HIS A 120 -8.54 7.96 9.50
CA HIS A 120 -9.50 8.87 10.15
C HIS A 120 -10.50 9.47 9.17
N ALA A 121 -10.23 9.33 7.88
CA ALA A 121 -11.11 9.69 6.78
C ALA A 121 -10.85 8.69 5.65
N GLU A 122 -11.55 8.80 4.52
CA GLU A 122 -11.15 8.02 3.35
C GLU A 122 -9.70 8.34 3.03
N CYS A 123 -8.86 7.32 2.97
CA CYS A 123 -7.42 7.48 2.89
C CYS A 123 -6.85 6.62 1.74
N VAL A 124 -5.91 7.19 1.02
CA VAL A 124 -5.10 6.44 0.06
C VAL A 124 -3.65 6.67 0.41
N CYS A 125 -2.91 5.58 0.56
CA CYS A 125 -1.48 5.65 0.85
C CYS A 125 -0.69 4.69 -0.02
N LEU A 126 0.58 5.02 -0.21
CA LEU A 126 1.54 4.15 -0.88
C LEU A 126 2.49 3.59 0.17
N LEU A 127 2.50 2.27 0.27
CA LEU A 127 3.34 1.56 1.21
C LEU A 127 4.51 0.94 0.46
N THR A 128 5.73 1.28 0.88
CA THR A 128 6.96 0.72 0.30
C THR A 128 7.64 -0.14 1.37
N VAL A 129 7.96 -1.37 1.02
CA VAL A 129 8.68 -2.29 1.89
C VAL A 129 9.99 -2.68 1.22
N ILE A 130 11.08 -2.52 1.94
CA ILE A 130 12.43 -2.83 1.47
C ILE A 130 13.04 -3.87 2.40
N LYS A 131 13.45 -4.97 1.81
CA LYS A 131 14.09 -6.07 2.54
C LYS A 131 15.60 -6.00 2.49
#